data_e17bb9ef80915ae6afeea68067336412
#
_entry.id   e17bb9ef80915ae6afeea68067336412
#
_cell.length_a   1.000
_cell.length_b   1.000
_cell.length_c   1.000
_cell.angle_alpha   90.00
_cell.angle_beta   90.00
_cell.angle_gamma   90.00
#
_symmetry.space_group_name_H-M   'P 1'
#
loop_
_entity.id
_entity.type
_entity.pdbx_description
1 polymer ?
#
loop_
_entity_poly.entity_id
_entity_poly.type
_entity_poly.pdbx_seq_one_letter_code
_entity_poly.pdbx_strand_id
1 'polypeptide(L)'
;VAKLEQVFSQGQRALNYLYKNGATLLLGSDTPPAPTYASQPGLSTYQELTMMDQAGVDLVSLLSAATINNAKAFAIDNQYGSIAAGKVANLLLLNSNPLQSVSAYNDIEYVILHGLAIERATFHIDALEKSE
;
A
#
# COMPACT_ATOMS: atom_id res chain seq x y z
N VAL A 1 -26.81 -5.66 -4.62
CA VAL A 1 -25.97 -5.74 -3.40
C VAL A 1 -25.48 -7.16 -3.22
N ALA A 2 -26.34 -8.16 -2.98
CA ALA A 2 -25.95 -9.56 -2.68
C ALA A 2 -24.97 -10.21 -3.70
N LYS A 3 -25.12 -9.95 -5.00
CA LYS A 3 -24.22 -10.49 -6.03
C LYS A 3 -22.80 -9.90 -5.92
N LEU A 4 -22.69 -8.62 -5.57
CA LEU A 4 -21.40 -7.96 -5.39
C LEU A 4 -20.67 -8.50 -4.16
N GLU A 5 -21.38 -8.64 -3.04
CA GLU A 5 -20.84 -9.23 -1.80
C GLU A 5 -20.35 -10.68 -2.03
N GLN A 6 -21.07 -11.45 -2.84
CA GLN A 6 -20.66 -12.79 -3.23
C GLN A 6 -19.34 -12.79 -4.03
N VAL A 7 -19.18 -11.86 -4.98
CA VAL A 7 -17.94 -11.72 -5.77
C VAL A 7 -16.77 -11.35 -4.87
N PHE A 8 -16.94 -10.39 -3.97
CA PHE A 8 -15.91 -10.00 -3.00
C PHE A 8 -15.50 -11.16 -2.10
N SER A 9 -16.48 -11.88 -1.53
CA SER A 9 -16.18 -13.01 -0.66
C SER A 9 -15.50 -14.18 -1.39
N GLN A 10 -15.78 -14.36 -2.67
CA GLN A 10 -15.05 -15.34 -3.50
C GLN A 10 -13.60 -14.90 -3.74
N GLY A 11 -13.37 -13.63 -4.05
CA GLY A 11 -12.03 -13.06 -4.21
C GLY A 11 -11.19 -13.21 -2.95
N GLN A 12 -11.74 -12.86 -1.79
CA GLN A 12 -11.05 -13.02 -0.50
C GLN A 12 -10.69 -14.48 -0.20
N ARG A 13 -11.60 -15.43 -0.47
CA ARG A 13 -11.31 -16.86 -0.31
C ARG A 13 -10.21 -17.35 -1.25
N ALA A 14 -10.23 -16.92 -2.50
CA ALA A 14 -9.20 -17.26 -3.48
C ALA A 14 -7.84 -16.71 -3.06
N LEU A 15 -7.77 -15.44 -2.63
CA LEU A 15 -6.56 -14.83 -2.12
C LEU A 15 -6.00 -15.57 -0.90
N ASN A 16 -6.86 -15.87 0.09
CA ASN A 16 -6.48 -16.63 1.27
C ASN A 16 -5.92 -18.01 0.91
N TYR A 17 -6.58 -18.71 -0.03
CA TYR A 17 -6.11 -20.01 -0.51
C TYR A 17 -4.73 -19.91 -1.15
N LEU A 18 -4.51 -18.96 -2.07
CA LEU A 18 -3.22 -18.74 -2.71
C LEU A 18 -2.14 -18.39 -1.69
N TYR A 19 -2.44 -17.48 -0.77
CA TYR A 19 -1.53 -17.08 0.30
C TYR A 19 -1.11 -18.27 1.17
N LYS A 20 -2.06 -19.07 1.66
CA LYS A 20 -1.79 -20.27 2.48
C LYS A 20 -1.01 -21.36 1.74
N ASN A 21 -1.06 -21.37 0.42
CA ASN A 21 -0.29 -22.31 -0.41
C ASN A 21 1.04 -21.72 -0.92
N GLY A 22 1.52 -20.63 -0.31
CA GLY A 22 2.84 -20.08 -0.55
C GLY A 22 2.99 -19.21 -1.80
N ALA A 23 1.88 -18.72 -2.37
CA ALA A 23 1.94 -17.78 -3.47
C ALA A 23 2.59 -16.47 -3.01
N THR A 24 3.49 -15.91 -3.80
CA THR A 24 4.04 -14.58 -3.60
C THR A 24 2.98 -13.54 -3.96
N LEU A 25 2.57 -12.76 -2.98
CA LEU A 25 1.60 -11.69 -3.18
C LEU A 25 2.31 -10.38 -3.57
N LEU A 26 1.67 -9.64 -4.46
CA LEU A 26 2.05 -8.29 -4.88
C LEU A 26 0.90 -7.35 -4.55
N LEU A 27 1.21 -6.15 -4.07
CA LEU A 27 0.23 -5.08 -3.92
C LEU A 27 0.11 -4.31 -5.23
N GLY A 28 -1.10 -4.19 -5.78
CA GLY A 28 -1.37 -3.42 -6.99
C GLY A 28 -2.81 -2.95 -7.02
N SER A 29 -3.03 -1.64 -6.84
CA SER A 29 -4.37 -1.04 -6.79
C SER A 29 -4.96 -0.75 -8.16
N ASP A 30 -4.16 -0.87 -9.24
CA ASP A 30 -4.56 -0.52 -10.62
C ASP A 30 -5.24 0.86 -10.70
N THR A 31 -4.64 1.86 -10.04
CA THR A 31 -5.24 3.19 -9.90
C THR A 31 -4.49 4.25 -10.72
N PRO A 32 -5.20 5.07 -11.53
CA PRO A 32 -6.64 4.99 -11.84
C PRO A 32 -6.90 4.09 -13.06
N PRO A 33 -7.75 3.05 -12.96
CA PRO A 33 -8.07 2.18 -14.09
C PRO A 33 -8.91 2.88 -15.16
N ALA A 34 -9.59 3.97 -14.77
CA ALA A 34 -10.40 4.83 -15.62
C ALA A 34 -10.55 6.21 -14.97
N PRO A 35 -10.92 7.26 -15.72
CA PRO A 35 -11.16 8.59 -15.16
C PRO A 35 -12.46 8.62 -14.34
N THR A 36 -12.47 7.96 -13.20
CA THR A 36 -13.59 7.93 -12.26
C THR A 36 -13.15 8.41 -10.89
N TYR A 37 -14.05 9.07 -10.17
CA TYR A 37 -13.80 9.47 -8.77
C TYR A 37 -13.78 8.30 -7.78
N ALA A 38 -14.16 7.10 -8.22
CA ALA A 38 -14.23 5.91 -7.37
C ALA A 38 -12.87 5.23 -7.14
N SER A 39 -11.87 5.57 -7.94
CA SER A 39 -10.53 4.96 -7.88
C SER A 39 -9.47 6.05 -7.79
N GLN A 40 -9.14 6.45 -6.56
CA GLN A 40 -8.19 7.52 -6.29
C GLN A 40 -6.84 6.98 -5.84
N PRO A 41 -5.72 7.55 -6.33
CA PRO A 41 -4.38 7.23 -5.83
C PRO A 41 -4.30 7.37 -4.30
N GLY A 42 -3.61 6.45 -3.66
CA GLY A 42 -3.50 6.39 -2.19
C GLY A 42 -4.71 5.70 -1.53
N LEU A 43 -5.92 6.18 -1.74
CA LEU A 43 -7.12 5.57 -1.17
C LEU A 43 -7.32 4.12 -1.65
N SER A 44 -7.22 3.88 -2.95
CA SER A 44 -7.38 2.53 -3.51
C SER A 44 -6.27 1.59 -3.02
N THR A 45 -5.04 2.07 -2.86
CA THR A 45 -3.94 1.29 -2.28
C THR A 45 -4.23 0.90 -0.83
N TYR A 46 -4.75 1.82 -0.02
CA TYR A 46 -5.13 1.53 1.36
C TYR A 46 -6.32 0.54 1.44
N GLN A 47 -7.30 0.67 0.55
CA GLN A 47 -8.42 -0.27 0.46
C GLN A 47 -7.93 -1.67 0.09
N GLU A 48 -7.00 -1.79 -0.85
CA GLU A 48 -6.39 -3.07 -1.23
C GLU A 48 -5.69 -3.74 -0.05
N LEU A 49 -4.85 -3.01 0.69
CA LEU A 49 -4.22 -3.51 1.92
C LEU A 49 -5.26 -4.00 2.94
N THR A 50 -6.34 -3.24 3.12
CA THR A 50 -7.43 -3.59 4.04
C THR A 50 -8.15 -4.87 3.60
N MET A 51 -8.40 -5.04 2.30
CA MET A 51 -9.03 -6.24 1.75
C MET A 51 -8.13 -7.47 1.88
N MET A 52 -6.82 -7.32 1.70
CA MET A 52 -5.85 -8.40 1.88
C MET A 52 -5.78 -8.83 3.35
N ASP A 53 -5.79 -7.88 4.29
CA ASP A 53 -5.85 -8.17 5.74
C ASP A 53 -7.13 -8.92 6.10
N GLN A 54 -8.30 -8.46 5.63
CA GLN A 54 -9.59 -9.14 5.80
C GLN A 54 -9.64 -10.54 5.18
N ALA A 55 -8.86 -10.77 4.12
CA ALA A 55 -8.69 -12.09 3.54
C ALA A 55 -7.78 -13.02 4.37
N GLY A 56 -7.16 -12.51 5.44
CA GLY A 56 -6.31 -13.26 6.36
C GLY A 56 -4.84 -13.35 5.95
N VAL A 57 -4.37 -12.38 5.17
CA VAL A 57 -2.93 -12.17 4.93
C VAL A 57 -2.35 -11.45 6.14
N ASP A 58 -1.26 -11.96 6.73
CA ASP A 58 -0.64 -11.32 7.89
C ASP A 58 0.06 -9.99 7.54
N LEU A 59 0.25 -9.14 8.54
CA LEU A 59 0.76 -7.77 8.35
C LEU A 59 2.21 -7.72 7.84
N VAL A 60 3.04 -8.72 8.14
CA VAL A 60 4.41 -8.81 7.61
C VAL A 60 4.39 -9.15 6.12
N SER A 61 3.51 -10.08 5.74
CA SER A 61 3.29 -10.45 4.33
C SER A 61 2.67 -9.30 3.54
N LEU A 62 1.76 -8.52 4.12
CA LEU A 62 1.22 -7.29 3.53
C LEU A 62 2.32 -6.26 3.26
N LEU A 63 3.16 -5.99 4.27
CA LEU A 63 4.30 -5.08 4.11
C LEU A 63 5.25 -5.57 3.01
N SER A 64 5.51 -6.87 2.97
CA SER A 64 6.37 -7.47 1.95
C SER A 64 5.76 -7.35 0.55
N ALA A 65 4.44 -7.57 0.41
CA ALA A 65 3.71 -7.42 -0.85
C ALA A 65 3.76 -5.98 -1.36
N ALA A 66 3.66 -5.00 -0.45
CA ALA A 66 3.69 -3.58 -0.77
C ALA A 66 5.10 -3.03 -1.09
N THR A 67 6.15 -3.80 -0.81
CA THR A 67 7.54 -3.31 -0.89
C THR A 67 8.44 -4.29 -1.65
N ILE A 68 9.11 -5.20 -0.93
CA ILE A 68 10.19 -6.02 -1.49
C ILE A 68 9.69 -7.02 -2.55
N ASN A 69 8.48 -7.55 -2.42
CA ASN A 69 7.95 -8.49 -3.41
C ASN A 69 7.70 -7.80 -4.75
N ASN A 70 7.11 -6.59 -4.72
CA ASN A 70 6.95 -5.77 -5.92
C ASN A 70 8.31 -5.44 -6.55
N ALA A 71 9.28 -4.99 -5.74
CA ALA A 71 10.61 -4.65 -6.23
C ALA A 71 11.30 -5.85 -6.92
N LYS A 72 11.18 -7.05 -6.35
CA LYS A 72 11.70 -8.29 -6.95
C LYS A 72 10.98 -8.66 -8.24
N ALA A 73 9.65 -8.57 -8.27
CA ALA A 73 8.84 -8.90 -9.44
C ALA A 73 9.20 -8.03 -10.66
N PHE A 74 9.59 -6.77 -10.41
CA PHE A 74 10.03 -5.83 -11.45
C PHE A 74 11.55 -5.76 -11.63
N ALA A 75 12.33 -6.62 -10.96
CA ALA A 75 13.80 -6.67 -11.01
C ALA A 75 14.49 -5.32 -10.64
N ILE A 76 13.92 -4.58 -9.68
CA ILE A 76 14.44 -3.31 -9.16
C ILE A 76 14.82 -3.39 -7.67
N ASP A 77 14.87 -4.57 -7.11
CA ASP A 77 15.14 -4.82 -5.69
C ASP A 77 16.58 -4.50 -5.26
N ASN A 78 17.47 -4.27 -6.21
CA ASN A 78 18.80 -3.69 -5.95
C ASN A 78 18.74 -2.23 -5.51
N GLN A 79 17.67 -1.48 -5.87
CA GLN A 79 17.50 -0.06 -5.58
C GLN A 79 16.32 0.24 -4.64
N TYR A 80 15.27 -0.60 -4.64
CA TYR A 80 14.00 -0.35 -3.95
C TYR A 80 13.55 -1.54 -3.10
N GLY A 81 12.46 -1.36 -2.36
CA GLY A 81 11.73 -2.41 -1.68
C GLY A 81 12.27 -2.82 -0.32
N SER A 82 13.43 -2.32 0.11
CA SER A 82 13.96 -2.53 1.47
C SER A 82 14.85 -1.38 1.90
N ILE A 83 15.01 -1.21 3.22
CA ILE A 83 15.88 -0.19 3.80
C ILE A 83 17.28 -0.81 3.92
N ALA A 84 18.22 -0.36 3.08
CA ALA A 84 19.61 -0.78 3.11
C ALA A 84 20.51 0.32 2.56
N ALA A 85 21.77 0.34 2.99
CA ALA A 85 22.76 1.27 2.47
C ALA A 85 22.92 1.12 0.94
N GLY A 86 22.95 2.25 0.23
CA GLY A 86 23.08 2.30 -1.22
C GLY A 86 21.75 2.21 -2.00
N LYS A 87 20.62 1.99 -1.33
CA LYS A 87 19.30 2.03 -1.96
C LYS A 87 18.69 3.44 -1.97
N VAL A 88 17.75 3.65 -2.88
CA VAL A 88 17.01 4.91 -2.99
C VAL A 88 16.16 5.10 -1.74
N ALA A 89 16.31 6.27 -1.11
CA ALA A 89 15.57 6.61 0.10
C ALA A 89 14.14 7.12 -0.24
N ASN A 90 13.27 6.20 -0.67
CA ASN A 90 11.84 6.41 -0.81
C ASN A 90 11.14 5.68 0.34
N LEU A 91 10.73 6.42 1.37
CA LEU A 91 10.28 5.87 2.65
C LEU A 91 9.00 6.56 3.11
N LEU A 92 8.24 5.87 3.95
CA LEU A 92 7.17 6.47 4.75
C LEU A 92 7.57 6.43 6.22
N LEU A 93 7.45 7.56 6.91
CA LEU A 93 7.51 7.62 8.36
C LEU A 93 6.07 7.61 8.88
N LEU A 94 5.75 6.60 9.68
CA LEU A 94 4.43 6.38 10.25
C LEU A 94 4.46 6.67 11.75
N ASN A 95 3.41 7.28 12.30
CA ASN A 95 3.25 7.45 13.75
C ASN A 95 2.86 6.15 14.46
N SER A 96 2.29 5.20 13.72
CA SER A 96 1.82 3.92 14.25
C SER A 96 2.55 2.75 13.60
N ASN A 97 2.62 1.61 14.30
CA ASN A 97 3.32 0.42 13.83
C ASN A 97 2.47 -0.37 12.81
N PRO A 98 2.87 -0.49 11.53
CA PRO A 98 2.13 -1.22 10.51
C PRO A 98 2.10 -2.75 10.74
N LEU A 99 2.94 -3.27 11.63
CA LEU A 99 2.93 -4.67 12.04
C LEU A 99 1.91 -4.96 13.16
N GLN A 100 1.17 -3.94 13.62
CA GLN A 100 0.09 -4.08 14.59
C GLN A 100 -1.29 -3.83 13.97
N SER A 101 -1.37 -2.98 12.95
CA SER A 101 -2.63 -2.68 12.26
C SER A 101 -2.36 -2.10 10.87
N VAL A 102 -3.20 -2.49 9.91
CA VAL A 102 -3.27 -1.86 8.57
C VAL A 102 -3.59 -0.35 8.67
N SER A 103 -4.33 0.07 9.70
CA SER A 103 -4.66 1.50 9.89
C SER A 103 -3.43 2.40 10.03
N ALA A 104 -2.27 1.86 10.41
CA ALA A 104 -1.01 2.60 10.48
C ALA A 104 -0.62 3.25 9.15
N TYR A 105 -1.01 2.67 8.00
CA TYR A 105 -0.75 3.26 6.69
C TYR A 105 -1.56 4.54 6.39
N ASN A 106 -2.54 4.88 7.21
CA ASN A 106 -3.21 6.19 7.19
C ASN A 106 -2.59 7.22 8.13
N ASP A 107 -1.65 6.79 8.98
CA ASP A 107 -1.02 7.62 10.01
C ASP A 107 0.41 8.01 9.59
N ILE A 108 0.51 8.57 8.36
CA ILE A 108 1.77 9.00 7.77
C ILE A 108 2.15 10.37 8.32
N GLU A 109 3.35 10.49 8.87
CA GLU A 109 3.94 11.77 9.31
C GLU A 109 4.76 12.41 8.19
N TYR A 110 5.68 11.65 7.59
CA TYR A 110 6.49 12.11 6.48
C TYR A 110 6.46 11.14 5.30
N VAL A 111 6.48 11.72 4.10
CA VAL A 111 6.81 11.04 2.84
C VAL A 111 8.24 11.44 2.47
N ILE A 112 9.14 10.47 2.35
CA ILE A 112 10.53 10.71 1.98
C ILE A 112 10.73 10.24 0.54
N LEU A 113 11.10 11.17 -0.34
CA LEU A 113 11.34 10.92 -1.76
C LEU A 113 12.79 11.28 -2.10
N HIS A 114 13.57 10.32 -2.58
CA HIS A 114 15.00 10.50 -2.88
C HIS A 114 15.78 11.14 -1.73
N GLY A 115 15.42 10.83 -0.49
CA GLY A 115 16.04 11.38 0.71
C GLY A 115 15.48 12.74 1.18
N LEU A 116 14.57 13.37 0.42
CA LEU A 116 13.90 14.60 0.83
C LEU A 116 12.65 14.27 1.64
N ALA A 117 12.60 14.71 2.90
CA ALA A 117 11.45 14.54 3.76
C ALA A 117 10.41 15.64 3.52
N ILE A 118 9.16 15.24 3.29
CA ILE A 118 8.02 16.12 3.05
C ILE A 118 6.96 15.76 4.09
N GLU A 119 6.55 16.74 4.90
CA GLU A 119 5.48 16.53 5.89
C GLU A 119 4.16 16.17 5.20
N ARG A 120 3.46 15.16 5.72
CA ARG A 120 2.16 14.74 5.17
C ARG A 120 1.13 15.87 5.16
N ALA A 121 1.19 16.78 6.13
CA ALA A 121 0.29 17.93 6.24
C ALA A 121 0.38 18.89 5.03
N THR A 122 1.51 18.95 4.33
CA THR A 122 1.68 19.82 3.14
C THR A 122 0.89 19.34 1.93
N PHE A 123 0.39 18.09 1.93
CA PHE A 123 -0.46 17.55 0.86
C PHE A 123 -1.95 17.82 1.08
N HIS A 124 -2.35 18.51 2.17
CA HIS A 124 -3.73 18.92 2.38
C HIS A 124 -4.11 20.09 1.45
N ILE A 125 -5.35 20.04 0.95
CA ILE A 125 -5.92 21.10 0.07
C ILE A 125 -5.78 22.50 0.72
N ASP A 126 -6.05 22.59 2.02
CA ASP A 126 -5.91 23.85 2.77
C ASP A 126 -4.48 24.42 2.81
N ALA A 127 -3.47 23.60 2.55
CA ALA A 127 -2.08 24.04 2.45
C ALA A 127 -1.76 24.65 1.07
N LEU A 128 -2.48 24.24 0.02
CA LEU A 128 -2.32 24.76 -1.34
C LEU A 128 -2.92 26.17 -1.47
N GLU A 129 -4.02 26.47 -0.74
CA GLU A 129 -4.67 27.79 -0.75
C GLU A 129 -3.85 28.88 -0.05
N LYS A 130 -2.85 28.51 0.77
CA LYS A 130 -1.99 29.48 1.49
C LYS A 130 -0.72 29.86 0.73
N SER A 131 -0.51 29.32 -0.47
CA SER A 131 0.70 29.54 -1.27
C SER A 131 0.52 30.61 -2.39
N GLU A 132 -0.65 31.27 -2.47
CA GLU A 132 -0.93 32.44 -3.29
C GLU A 132 -0.84 33.72 -2.43
#